data_b39f1e3ce028be899f4bc9aa8f24dd8d
#
_entry.id   b39f1e3ce028be899f4bc9aa8f24dd8d
#
_cell.length_a   1.000
_cell.length_b   1.000
_cell.length_c   1.000
_cell.angle_alpha   90.00
_cell.angle_beta   90.00
_cell.angle_gamma   90.00
#
_symmetry.space_group_name_H-M   'P 1'
#
loop_
_entity.id
_entity.type
_entity.pdbx_description
1 polymer ?
#
loop_
_entity_poly.entity_id
_entity_poly.type
_entity_poly.pdbx_seq_one_letter_code
_entity_poly.pdbx_strand_id
1 'polypeptide(L)'
;MKRLSENDHIDFYRHLAFCAVGGFFGCYAVLVHSGVMGNAQTMNLLELVIDLLRWQLPDMLLHLGALALYVLGTMLTVLLPHWCGADMHRVSPVVTAAMAAVLFFLPPELDPVVALYPIFFAMSIQWSSFAGARGFYSSTIFSTNNTKQTSLALANYLCDRDRAHLRKMWFFLATLGCFHIGAAWAFCAVKWWFTRGSLAVLPLTAWGYVLAVCERRHEEAASVPEDEDADSAAHPASSV
;
A
#
# COMPACT_ATOMS: atom_id res chain seq x y z
N MET A 1 -15.99 -6.09 25.09
CA MET A 1 -15.53 -6.16 23.68
C MET A 1 -16.11 -4.97 22.96
N LYS A 2 -15.27 -3.97 22.55
CA LYS A 2 -15.76 -2.88 21.70
C LYS A 2 -16.21 -3.52 20.36
N ARG A 3 -17.45 -3.30 19.92
CA ARG A 3 -17.85 -3.65 18.56
C ARG A 3 -16.94 -2.85 17.61
N LEU A 4 -16.35 -3.51 16.62
CA LEU A 4 -15.61 -2.83 15.56
C LEU A 4 -16.61 -1.93 14.84
N SER A 5 -16.24 -0.67 14.59
CA SER A 5 -17.04 0.25 13.80
C SER A 5 -17.06 -0.21 12.33
N GLU A 6 -18.01 0.26 11.56
CA GLU A 6 -18.08 -0.01 10.12
C GLU A 6 -16.80 0.50 9.42
N ASN A 7 -16.27 1.65 9.86
CA ASN A 7 -14.99 2.19 9.42
C ASN A 7 -13.80 1.26 9.69
N ASP A 8 -13.75 0.55 10.83
CA ASP A 8 -12.70 -0.43 11.12
C ASP A 8 -12.71 -1.62 10.14
N HIS A 9 -13.89 -1.93 9.57
CA HIS A 9 -14.01 -2.97 8.55
C HIS A 9 -13.51 -2.46 7.19
N ILE A 10 -13.90 -1.26 6.77
CA ILE A 10 -13.49 -0.66 5.49
C ILE A 10 -11.98 -0.44 5.48
N ASP A 11 -11.41 0.15 6.54
CA ASP A 11 -9.96 0.34 6.73
C ASP A 11 -9.19 -0.98 6.57
N PHE A 12 -9.69 -2.05 7.19
CA PHE A 12 -9.06 -3.36 7.08
C PHE A 12 -9.09 -3.93 5.65
N TYR A 13 -10.23 -3.90 4.96
CA TYR A 13 -10.32 -4.40 3.58
C TYR A 13 -9.51 -3.56 2.61
N ARG A 14 -9.46 -2.24 2.80
CA ARG A 14 -8.58 -1.34 2.05
C ARG A 14 -7.11 -1.75 2.24
N HIS A 15 -6.69 -1.98 3.49
CA HIS A 15 -5.33 -2.43 3.78
C HIS A 15 -5.01 -3.77 3.09
N LEU A 16 -5.93 -4.74 3.10
CA LEU A 16 -5.77 -6.01 2.39
C LEU A 16 -5.66 -5.84 0.87
N ALA A 17 -6.45 -4.95 0.27
CA ALA A 17 -6.37 -4.66 -1.15
C ALA A 17 -4.98 -4.14 -1.53
N PHE A 18 -4.42 -3.18 -0.75
CA PHE A 18 -3.08 -2.67 -1.01
C PHE A 18 -1.97 -3.66 -0.65
N CYS A 19 -2.19 -4.61 0.26
CA CYS A 19 -1.29 -5.75 0.41
C CYS A 19 -1.22 -6.60 -0.87
N ALA A 20 -2.34 -6.84 -1.53
CA ALA A 20 -2.36 -7.55 -2.80
C ALA A 20 -1.66 -6.75 -3.92
N VAL A 21 -1.84 -5.41 -3.97
CA VAL A 21 -1.10 -4.54 -4.91
C VAL A 21 0.40 -4.61 -4.65
N GLY A 22 0.84 -4.53 -3.40
CA GLY A 22 2.27 -4.64 -3.03
C GLY A 22 2.86 -6.00 -3.39
N GLY A 23 2.11 -7.09 -3.16
CA GLY A 23 2.50 -8.44 -3.56
C GLY A 23 2.60 -8.59 -5.07
N PHE A 24 1.66 -7.98 -5.81
CA PHE A 24 1.69 -7.95 -7.27
C PHE A 24 2.97 -7.30 -7.79
N PHE A 25 3.27 -6.07 -7.40
CA PHE A 25 4.47 -5.37 -7.89
C PHE A 25 5.76 -6.02 -7.41
N GLY A 26 5.79 -6.59 -6.20
CA GLY A 26 6.95 -7.34 -5.73
C GLY A 26 7.25 -8.54 -6.61
N CYS A 27 6.25 -9.35 -6.96
CA CYS A 27 6.41 -10.50 -7.82
C CYS A 27 6.67 -10.11 -9.29
N TYR A 28 5.95 -9.09 -9.80
CA TYR A 28 6.17 -8.56 -11.14
C TYR A 28 7.62 -8.10 -11.34
N ALA A 29 8.16 -7.31 -10.40
CA ALA A 29 9.54 -6.85 -10.43
C ALA A 29 10.55 -8.02 -10.51
N VAL A 30 10.38 -9.02 -9.63
CA VAL A 30 11.25 -10.20 -9.60
C VAL A 30 11.21 -11.00 -10.91
N LEU A 31 10.03 -11.14 -11.52
CA LEU A 31 9.86 -11.95 -12.73
C LEU A 31 10.35 -11.26 -14.01
N VAL A 32 10.19 -9.92 -14.08
CA VAL A 32 10.46 -9.16 -15.30
C VAL A 32 11.85 -8.52 -15.29
N HIS A 33 12.39 -8.19 -14.09
CA HIS A 33 13.62 -7.41 -13.93
C HIS A 33 14.69 -8.18 -13.14
N SER A 34 15.09 -9.34 -13.64
CA SER A 34 16.28 -10.12 -13.21
C SER A 34 16.34 -10.44 -11.71
N GLY A 35 15.19 -10.62 -11.05
CA GLY A 35 15.14 -10.99 -9.64
C GLY A 35 15.26 -9.82 -8.65
N VAL A 36 15.30 -8.58 -9.12
CA VAL A 36 15.40 -7.38 -8.26
C VAL A 36 14.03 -7.02 -7.71
N MET A 37 13.95 -6.76 -6.40
CA MET A 37 12.71 -6.32 -5.74
C MET A 37 12.53 -4.81 -5.84
N GLY A 38 11.57 -4.35 -6.63
CA GLY A 38 11.21 -2.93 -6.73
C GLY A 38 10.48 -2.34 -5.50
N ASN A 39 10.05 -3.18 -4.54
CA ASN A 39 9.32 -2.73 -3.36
C ASN A 39 10.25 -2.28 -2.21
N ALA A 40 11.50 -2.72 -2.20
CA ALA A 40 12.40 -2.61 -1.05
C ALA A 40 13.70 -1.90 -1.41
N GLN A 41 14.06 -0.89 -0.65
CA GLN A 41 15.33 -0.18 -0.84
C GLN A 41 16.54 -0.94 -0.31
N THR A 42 16.37 -1.96 0.54
CA THR A 42 17.51 -2.65 1.17
C THR A 42 18.45 -3.24 0.13
N MET A 43 17.93 -3.97 -0.88
CA MET A 43 18.76 -4.52 -1.95
C MET A 43 19.40 -3.41 -2.77
N ASN A 44 18.62 -2.40 -3.17
CA ASN A 44 19.12 -1.24 -3.93
C ASN A 44 20.25 -0.51 -3.21
N LEU A 45 20.15 -0.33 -1.89
CA LEU A 45 21.22 0.29 -1.10
C LEU A 45 22.46 -0.60 -0.96
N LEU A 46 22.31 -1.92 -0.89
CA LEU A 46 23.43 -2.85 -0.87
C LEU A 46 24.17 -2.83 -2.22
N GLU A 47 23.45 -2.89 -3.34
CA GLU A 47 24.04 -2.81 -4.69
C GLU A 47 24.74 -1.45 -4.90
N LEU A 48 24.14 -0.34 -4.45
CA LEU A 48 24.77 0.97 -4.50
C LEU A 48 26.13 0.99 -3.79
N VAL A 49 26.25 0.37 -2.61
CA VAL A 49 27.53 0.27 -1.88
C VAL A 49 28.51 -0.65 -2.60
N ILE A 50 28.03 -1.77 -3.15
CA ILE A 50 28.86 -2.72 -3.91
C ILE A 50 29.45 -2.03 -5.14
N ASP A 51 28.64 -1.31 -5.91
CA ASP A 51 29.05 -0.60 -7.13
C ASP A 51 30.03 0.53 -6.82
N LEU A 52 29.79 1.26 -5.72
CA LEU A 52 30.75 2.27 -5.24
C LEU A 52 32.11 1.64 -4.94
N LEU A 53 32.15 0.51 -4.23
CA LEU A 53 33.40 -0.17 -3.87
C LEU A 53 34.10 -0.83 -5.06
N ARG A 54 33.33 -1.18 -6.10
CA ARG A 54 33.85 -1.71 -7.38
C ARG A 54 34.22 -0.63 -8.40
N TRP A 55 34.00 0.65 -8.06
CA TRP A 55 34.20 1.79 -8.97
C TRP A 55 33.32 1.71 -10.23
N GLN A 56 32.15 1.05 -10.13
CA GLN A 56 31.15 0.96 -11.21
C GLN A 56 30.22 2.17 -11.15
N LEU A 57 30.76 3.37 -11.47
CA LEU A 57 30.03 4.63 -11.31
C LEU A 57 28.70 4.70 -12.09
N PRO A 58 28.58 4.17 -13.32
CA PRO A 58 27.29 4.16 -14.03
C PRO A 58 26.21 3.39 -13.26
N ASP A 59 26.49 2.17 -12.81
CA ASP A 59 25.54 1.32 -12.10
C ASP A 59 25.17 1.93 -10.74
N MET A 60 26.16 2.47 -10.02
CA MET A 60 25.93 3.24 -8.79
C MET A 60 24.94 4.40 -9.00
N LEU A 61 25.05 5.14 -10.12
CA LEU A 61 24.13 6.25 -10.43
C LEU A 61 22.71 5.77 -10.70
N LEU A 62 22.53 4.58 -11.29
CA LEU A 62 21.21 3.99 -11.47
C LEU A 62 20.57 3.65 -10.10
N HIS A 63 21.32 3.02 -9.20
CA HIS A 63 20.82 2.72 -7.85
C HIS A 63 20.56 3.98 -7.03
N LEU A 64 21.36 5.04 -7.21
CA LEU A 64 21.12 6.35 -6.60
C LEU A 64 19.84 7.01 -7.13
N GLY A 65 19.55 6.88 -8.43
CA GLY A 65 18.30 7.34 -9.04
C GLY A 65 17.07 6.64 -8.46
N ALA A 66 17.14 5.32 -8.27
CA ALA A 66 16.10 4.54 -7.61
C ALA A 66 15.86 5.02 -6.16
N LEU A 67 16.93 5.27 -5.40
CA LEU A 67 16.85 5.82 -4.05
C LEU A 67 16.22 7.22 -4.05
N ALA A 68 16.64 8.10 -4.95
CA ALA A 68 16.10 9.46 -5.05
C ALA A 68 14.59 9.46 -5.33
N LEU A 69 14.11 8.60 -6.23
CA LEU A 69 12.68 8.46 -6.53
C LEU A 69 11.90 7.92 -5.33
N TYR A 70 12.47 6.96 -4.61
CA TYR A 70 11.84 6.42 -3.40
C TYR A 70 11.73 7.48 -2.30
N VAL A 71 12.80 8.24 -2.06
CA VAL A 71 12.80 9.36 -1.10
C VAL A 71 11.79 10.43 -1.52
N LEU A 72 11.79 10.83 -2.81
CA LEU A 72 10.82 11.78 -3.34
C LEU A 72 9.38 11.31 -3.12
N GLY A 73 9.07 10.06 -3.48
CA GLY A 73 7.73 9.50 -3.27
C GLY A 73 7.31 9.53 -1.80
N THR A 74 8.21 9.15 -0.89
CA THR A 74 7.97 9.22 0.55
C THR A 74 7.75 10.67 1.01
N MET A 75 8.56 11.63 0.58
CA MET A 75 8.41 13.05 0.93
C MET A 75 7.07 13.61 0.44
N LEU A 76 6.64 13.25 -0.77
CA LEU A 76 5.36 13.71 -1.33
C LEU A 76 4.16 13.31 -0.48
N THR A 77 4.24 12.23 0.29
CA THR A 77 3.13 11.84 1.19
C THR A 77 2.90 12.80 2.36
N VAL A 78 3.87 13.65 2.66
CA VAL A 78 3.76 14.73 3.65
C VAL A 78 3.55 16.08 2.96
N LEU A 79 4.28 16.34 1.88
CA LEU A 79 4.27 17.64 1.21
C LEU A 79 2.93 17.93 0.50
N LEU A 80 2.36 16.94 -0.19
CA LEU A 80 1.09 17.14 -0.91
C LEU A 80 -0.09 17.45 0.03
N PRO A 81 -0.31 16.72 1.13
CA PRO A 81 -1.32 17.11 2.13
C PRO A 81 -1.08 18.51 2.69
N HIS A 82 0.17 18.87 2.98
CA HIS A 82 0.50 20.17 3.56
C HIS A 82 0.27 21.34 2.60
N TRP A 83 0.64 21.20 1.32
CA TRP A 83 0.60 22.31 0.35
C TRP A 83 -0.76 22.46 -0.34
N CYS A 84 -1.45 21.38 -0.63
CA CYS A 84 -2.70 21.40 -1.41
C CYS A 84 -3.85 20.59 -0.79
N GLY A 85 -3.71 20.13 0.46
CA GLY A 85 -4.77 19.36 1.13
C GLY A 85 -5.04 17.99 0.50
N ALA A 86 -4.09 17.43 -0.23
CA ALA A 86 -4.27 16.17 -0.95
C ALA A 86 -4.52 15.00 0.01
N ASP A 87 -5.54 14.20 -0.30
CA ASP A 87 -5.82 12.95 0.40
C ASP A 87 -4.95 11.81 -0.16
N MET A 88 -3.94 11.41 0.59
CA MET A 88 -3.00 10.38 0.14
C MET A 88 -3.62 8.99 -0.02
N HIS A 89 -4.74 8.69 0.65
CA HIS A 89 -5.48 7.45 0.42
C HIS A 89 -6.11 7.40 -0.99
N ARG A 90 -6.39 8.56 -1.60
CA ARG A 90 -6.88 8.68 -2.98
C ARG A 90 -5.76 8.88 -3.99
N VAL A 91 -4.72 9.65 -3.63
CA VAL A 91 -3.58 9.93 -4.52
C VAL A 91 -2.76 8.67 -4.79
N SER A 92 -2.46 7.87 -3.75
CA SER A 92 -1.63 6.67 -3.88
C SER A 92 -2.14 5.67 -4.92
N PRO A 93 -3.43 5.26 -4.95
CA PRO A 93 -3.93 4.36 -6.00
C PRO A 93 -3.84 4.96 -7.41
N VAL A 94 -4.06 6.27 -7.55
CA VAL A 94 -3.95 6.95 -8.86
C VAL A 94 -2.51 6.92 -9.35
N VAL A 95 -1.54 7.22 -8.47
CA VAL A 95 -0.11 7.11 -8.79
C VAL A 95 0.26 5.67 -9.14
N THR A 96 -0.23 4.69 -8.40
CA THR A 96 -0.03 3.27 -8.67
C THR A 96 -0.53 2.87 -10.05
N ALA A 97 -1.74 3.31 -10.43
CA ALA A 97 -2.30 3.05 -11.75
C ALA A 97 -1.49 3.74 -12.87
N ALA A 98 -1.06 4.99 -12.65
CA ALA A 98 -0.22 5.72 -13.60
C ALA A 98 1.14 5.01 -13.81
N MET A 99 1.78 4.56 -12.72
CA MET A 99 3.06 3.85 -12.82
C MET A 99 2.90 2.46 -13.45
N ALA A 100 1.77 1.76 -13.26
CA ALA A 100 1.46 0.54 -14.00
C ALA A 100 1.33 0.80 -15.51
N ALA A 101 0.74 1.93 -15.91
CA ALA A 101 0.68 2.34 -17.30
C ALA A 101 2.08 2.71 -17.84
N VAL A 102 2.91 3.40 -17.07
CA VAL A 102 4.32 3.66 -17.46
C VAL A 102 5.04 2.35 -17.73
N LEU A 103 4.98 1.37 -16.81
CA LEU A 103 5.60 0.06 -16.97
C LEU A 103 5.13 -0.68 -18.22
N PHE A 104 3.85 -0.53 -18.60
CA PHE A 104 3.30 -1.14 -19.81
C PHE A 104 3.98 -0.63 -21.09
N PHE A 105 4.39 0.63 -21.13
CA PHE A 105 5.00 1.27 -22.29
C PHE A 105 6.53 1.24 -22.28
N LEU A 106 7.17 0.77 -21.18
CA LEU A 106 8.63 0.70 -21.13
C LEU A 106 9.17 -0.32 -22.15
N PRO A 107 10.27 0.03 -22.84
CA PRO A 107 10.99 -0.90 -23.72
C PRO A 107 11.52 -2.11 -22.91
N PRO A 108 11.40 -3.33 -23.44
CA PRO A 108 11.93 -4.52 -22.75
C PRO A 108 13.47 -4.54 -22.59
N GLU A 109 14.17 -3.78 -23.43
CA GLU A 109 15.64 -3.67 -23.46
C GLU A 109 16.18 -2.67 -22.44
N LEU A 110 15.30 -1.97 -21.70
CA LEU A 110 15.71 -0.99 -20.71
C LEU A 110 16.46 -1.68 -19.56
N ASP A 111 17.46 -0.95 -19.02
CA ASP A 111 18.18 -1.43 -17.84
C ASP A 111 17.21 -1.84 -16.73
N PRO A 112 17.40 -3.02 -16.09
CA PRO A 112 16.48 -3.54 -15.09
C PRO A 112 16.25 -2.61 -13.90
N VAL A 113 17.27 -1.85 -13.47
CA VAL A 113 17.14 -0.91 -12.34
C VAL A 113 16.28 0.29 -12.74
N VAL A 114 16.52 0.83 -13.94
CA VAL A 114 15.72 1.95 -14.47
C VAL A 114 14.28 1.55 -14.70
N ALA A 115 14.05 0.34 -15.21
CA ALA A 115 12.71 -0.21 -15.41
C ALA A 115 11.92 -0.37 -14.10
N LEU A 116 12.60 -0.46 -12.94
CA LEU A 116 11.97 -0.51 -11.62
C LEU A 116 11.65 0.87 -11.02
N TYR A 117 12.11 1.98 -11.60
CA TYR A 117 11.86 3.33 -11.08
C TYR A 117 10.40 3.64 -10.82
N PRO A 118 9.44 3.30 -11.72
CA PRO A 118 8.02 3.49 -11.46
C PRO A 118 7.52 2.71 -10.23
N ILE A 119 8.04 1.50 -10.01
CA ILE A 119 7.67 0.67 -8.85
C ILE A 119 8.22 1.28 -7.56
N PHE A 120 9.50 1.66 -7.51
CA PHE A 120 10.10 2.32 -6.36
C PHE A 120 9.31 3.56 -5.95
N PHE A 121 8.94 4.40 -6.92
CA PHE A 121 8.17 5.60 -6.68
C PHE A 121 6.75 5.29 -6.16
N ALA A 122 5.98 4.43 -6.84
CA ALA A 122 4.63 4.09 -6.44
C ALA A 122 4.58 3.38 -5.07
N MET A 123 5.51 2.45 -4.82
CA MET A 123 5.52 1.66 -3.59
C MET A 123 5.96 2.46 -2.36
N SER A 124 6.82 3.48 -2.52
CA SER A 124 7.17 4.39 -1.44
C SER A 124 5.97 5.22 -0.98
N ILE A 125 5.17 5.71 -1.93
CA ILE A 125 3.92 6.44 -1.65
C ILE A 125 2.90 5.49 -1.00
N GLN A 126 2.70 4.29 -1.55
CA GLN A 126 1.74 3.32 -1.02
C GLN A 126 2.07 2.93 0.42
N TRP A 127 3.33 2.62 0.72
CA TRP A 127 3.73 2.22 2.07
C TRP A 127 3.52 3.33 3.09
N SER A 128 3.84 4.56 2.72
CA SER A 128 3.67 5.73 3.60
C SER A 128 2.20 6.10 3.80
N SER A 129 1.35 5.85 2.79
CA SER A 129 -0.09 6.15 2.85
C SER A 129 -0.90 5.09 3.61
N PHE A 130 -0.47 3.82 3.60
CA PHE A 130 -1.22 2.68 4.17
C PHE A 130 -0.38 1.92 5.19
N ALA A 131 -0.11 2.56 6.34
CA ALA A 131 0.80 2.04 7.36
C ALA A 131 0.19 0.93 8.26
N GLY A 132 -1.08 0.59 8.10
CA GLY A 132 -1.76 -0.43 8.90
C GLY A 132 -3.27 -0.28 8.90
N ALA A 133 -3.96 -1.06 9.75
CA ALA A 133 -5.39 -0.99 9.98
C ALA A 133 -5.74 -1.55 11.36
N ARG A 134 -6.93 -1.24 11.89
CA ARG A 134 -7.43 -1.76 13.18
C ARG A 134 -6.44 -1.54 14.35
N GLY A 135 -5.65 -0.47 14.31
CA GLY A 135 -4.64 -0.17 15.33
C GLY A 135 -3.36 -1.01 15.25
N PHE A 136 -3.17 -1.81 14.20
CA PHE A 136 -1.94 -2.56 13.96
C PHE A 136 -1.12 -1.93 12.84
N TYR A 137 0.16 -1.64 13.11
CA TYR A 137 1.13 -1.26 12.08
C TYR A 137 1.51 -2.48 11.24
N SER A 138 1.27 -2.41 9.95
CA SER A 138 1.54 -3.49 8.99
C SER A 138 1.99 -2.91 7.67
N SER A 139 2.98 -3.53 7.04
CA SER A 139 3.43 -3.11 5.72
C SER A 139 2.56 -3.73 4.63
N THR A 140 2.15 -2.90 3.67
CA THR A 140 1.46 -3.35 2.46
C THR A 140 2.41 -3.88 1.39
N ILE A 141 3.72 -3.57 1.48
CA ILE A 141 4.71 -3.86 0.43
C ILE A 141 5.78 -4.88 0.85
N PHE A 142 5.78 -5.33 2.12
CA PHE A 142 6.75 -6.30 2.66
C PHE A 142 6.04 -7.39 3.45
N SER A 143 6.57 -8.63 3.34
CA SER A 143 6.08 -9.77 4.11
C SER A 143 6.86 -10.04 5.40
N THR A 144 8.14 -9.66 5.48
CA THR A 144 9.03 -10.03 6.60
C THR A 144 8.52 -9.54 7.96
N ASN A 145 8.14 -8.27 8.09
CA ASN A 145 7.59 -7.77 9.36
C ASN A 145 6.26 -8.43 9.70
N ASN A 146 5.39 -8.63 8.73
CA ASN A 146 4.08 -9.27 8.93
C ASN A 146 4.24 -10.73 9.36
N THR A 147 5.20 -11.47 8.81
CA THR A 147 5.57 -12.82 9.25
C THR A 147 6.07 -12.82 10.70
N LYS A 148 6.99 -11.89 11.05
CA LYS A 148 7.47 -11.73 12.42
C LYS A 148 6.31 -11.47 13.40
N GLN A 149 5.42 -10.55 13.08
CA GLN A 149 4.29 -10.22 13.94
C GLN A 149 3.30 -11.39 14.10
N THR A 150 3.05 -12.14 13.04
CA THR A 150 2.23 -13.37 13.08
C THR A 150 2.84 -14.40 14.03
N SER A 151 4.15 -14.66 13.90
CA SER A 151 4.87 -15.64 14.72
C SER A 151 4.89 -15.23 16.20
N LEU A 152 5.16 -13.95 16.49
CA LEU A 152 5.15 -13.43 17.87
C LEU A 152 3.75 -13.50 18.49
N ALA A 153 2.71 -13.16 17.73
CA ALA A 153 1.34 -13.23 18.21
C ALA A 153 0.92 -14.67 18.52
N LEU A 154 1.32 -15.63 17.68
CA LEU A 154 1.09 -17.06 17.93
C LEU A 154 1.82 -17.52 19.19
N ALA A 155 3.10 -17.18 19.34
CA ALA A 155 3.90 -17.55 20.50
C ALA A 155 3.29 -17.01 21.81
N ASN A 156 2.89 -15.73 21.84
CA ASN A 156 2.25 -15.14 23.01
C ASN A 156 0.93 -15.85 23.34
N TYR A 157 0.10 -16.17 22.33
CA TYR A 157 -1.12 -16.93 22.55
C TYR A 157 -0.86 -18.32 23.16
N LEU A 158 0.22 -18.99 22.76
CA LEU A 158 0.59 -20.28 23.34
C LEU A 158 1.01 -20.16 24.81
N CYS A 159 1.59 -19.02 25.22
CA CYS A 159 2.00 -18.75 26.59
C CYS A 159 0.84 -18.39 27.54
N ASP A 160 0.00 -17.44 27.16
CA ASP A 160 -1.00 -16.84 28.05
C ASP A 160 -2.45 -17.14 27.69
N ARG A 161 -2.68 -17.72 26.48
CA ARG A 161 -4.03 -18.05 25.96
C ARG A 161 -4.96 -16.84 25.77
N ASP A 162 -4.43 -15.60 25.77
CA ASP A 162 -5.24 -14.42 25.50
C ASP A 162 -5.66 -14.36 24.02
N ARG A 163 -6.99 -14.29 23.81
CA ARG A 163 -7.60 -14.18 22.48
C ARG A 163 -7.21 -12.88 21.73
N ALA A 164 -6.70 -11.87 22.43
CA ALA A 164 -6.17 -10.67 21.79
C ALA A 164 -5.01 -11.00 20.85
N HIS A 165 -4.15 -11.95 21.24
CA HIS A 165 -3.05 -12.41 20.40
C HIS A 165 -3.52 -13.15 19.16
N LEU A 166 -4.62 -13.92 19.24
CA LEU A 166 -5.22 -14.56 18.06
C LEU A 166 -5.76 -13.52 17.06
N ARG A 167 -6.44 -12.45 17.55
CA ARG A 167 -6.93 -11.38 16.66
C ARG A 167 -5.77 -10.71 15.93
N LYS A 168 -4.65 -10.42 16.63
CA LYS A 168 -3.44 -9.88 16.04
C LYS A 168 -2.84 -10.84 15.02
N MET A 169 -2.73 -12.12 15.35
CA MET A 169 -2.23 -13.17 14.44
C MET A 169 -3.05 -13.23 13.15
N TRP A 170 -4.39 -13.29 13.26
CA TRP A 170 -5.26 -13.36 12.10
C TRP A 170 -5.20 -12.11 11.22
N PHE A 171 -5.02 -10.92 11.81
CA PHE A 171 -4.80 -9.69 11.07
C PHE A 171 -3.55 -9.80 10.17
N PHE A 172 -2.40 -10.16 10.76
CA PHE A 172 -1.15 -10.27 10.00
C PHE A 172 -1.15 -11.47 9.04
N LEU A 173 -1.83 -12.54 9.37
CA LEU A 173 -1.98 -13.70 8.47
C LEU A 173 -2.84 -13.33 7.25
N ALA A 174 -3.90 -12.55 7.43
CA ALA A 174 -4.73 -12.05 6.33
C ALA A 174 -3.92 -11.09 5.41
N THR A 175 -3.10 -10.18 5.99
CA THR A 175 -2.23 -9.30 5.20
C THR A 175 -1.20 -10.09 4.39
N LEU A 176 -0.58 -11.10 4.98
CA LEU A 176 0.33 -12.03 4.27
C LEU A 176 -0.41 -12.80 3.17
N GLY A 177 -1.59 -13.33 3.46
CA GLY A 177 -2.41 -14.05 2.48
C GLY A 177 -2.72 -13.20 1.25
N CYS A 178 -3.21 -11.96 1.46
CA CYS A 178 -3.52 -11.04 0.38
C CYS A 178 -2.27 -10.62 -0.41
N PHE A 179 -1.13 -10.39 0.26
CA PHE A 179 0.14 -10.13 -0.42
C PHE A 179 0.52 -11.28 -1.37
N HIS A 180 0.43 -12.53 -0.91
CA HIS A 180 0.78 -13.68 -1.73
C HIS A 180 -0.26 -13.97 -2.83
N ILE A 181 -1.54 -13.66 -2.62
CA ILE A 181 -2.56 -13.70 -3.67
C ILE A 181 -2.22 -12.70 -4.78
N GLY A 182 -1.83 -11.47 -4.41
CA GLY A 182 -1.36 -10.47 -5.36
C GLY A 182 -0.12 -10.94 -6.14
N ALA A 183 0.84 -11.58 -5.47
CA ALA A 183 2.02 -12.16 -6.10
C ALA A 183 1.65 -13.29 -7.09
N ALA A 184 0.74 -14.18 -6.72
CA ALA A 184 0.25 -15.23 -7.61
C ALA A 184 -0.48 -14.64 -8.84
N TRP A 185 -1.26 -13.58 -8.65
CA TRP A 185 -1.91 -12.85 -9.74
C TRP A 185 -0.88 -12.23 -10.71
N ALA A 186 0.18 -11.61 -10.19
CA ALA A 186 1.28 -11.09 -11.01
C ALA A 186 1.98 -12.19 -11.79
N PHE A 187 2.23 -13.36 -11.18
CA PHE A 187 2.80 -14.51 -11.87
C PHE A 187 1.94 -14.91 -13.08
N CYS A 188 0.63 -15.01 -12.92
CA CYS A 188 -0.28 -15.32 -14.03
C CYS A 188 -0.24 -14.22 -15.10
N ALA A 189 -0.25 -12.95 -14.70
CA ALA A 189 -0.21 -11.83 -15.63
C ALA A 189 1.09 -11.78 -16.45
N VAL A 190 2.24 -11.98 -15.81
CA VAL A 190 3.55 -12.02 -16.48
C VAL A 190 3.67 -13.25 -17.39
N LYS A 191 3.14 -14.40 -16.97
CA LYS A 191 3.13 -15.62 -17.79
C LYS A 191 2.41 -15.42 -19.12
N TRP A 192 1.32 -14.65 -19.15
CA TRP A 192 0.51 -14.45 -20.36
C TRP A 192 0.88 -13.21 -21.15
N TRP A 193 1.34 -12.13 -20.49
CA TRP A 193 1.55 -10.82 -21.13
C TRP A 193 2.96 -10.26 -20.91
N PHE A 194 3.85 -10.97 -20.23
CA PHE A 194 5.20 -10.53 -19.88
C PHE A 194 5.23 -9.12 -19.28
N THR A 195 6.03 -8.20 -19.83
CA THR A 195 6.11 -6.79 -19.31
C THR A 195 4.76 -6.08 -19.33
N ARG A 196 3.92 -6.38 -20.33
CA ARG A 196 2.56 -5.81 -20.44
C ARG A 196 1.60 -6.29 -19.36
N GLY A 197 1.95 -7.31 -18.61
CA GLY A 197 1.21 -7.79 -17.45
C GLY A 197 1.07 -6.76 -16.32
N SER A 198 1.82 -5.65 -16.33
CA SER A 198 1.74 -4.58 -15.33
C SER A 198 0.34 -4.02 -15.13
N LEU A 199 -0.47 -3.91 -16.20
CA LEU A 199 -1.85 -3.40 -16.14
C LEU A 199 -2.82 -4.33 -15.41
N ALA A 200 -2.46 -5.60 -15.20
CA ALA A 200 -3.29 -6.53 -14.44
C ALA A 200 -3.41 -6.17 -12.94
N VAL A 201 -2.63 -5.20 -12.44
CA VAL A 201 -2.79 -4.63 -11.10
C VAL A 201 -4.02 -3.74 -10.98
N LEU A 202 -4.52 -3.16 -12.09
CA LEU A 202 -5.58 -2.14 -12.07
C LEU A 202 -6.87 -2.58 -11.36
N PRO A 203 -7.39 -3.81 -11.50
CA PRO A 203 -8.56 -4.24 -10.74
C PRO A 203 -8.34 -4.19 -9.22
N LEU A 204 -7.16 -4.59 -8.74
CA LEU A 204 -6.80 -4.54 -7.31
C LEU A 204 -6.70 -3.10 -6.82
N THR A 205 -6.05 -2.24 -7.61
CA THR A 205 -5.89 -0.81 -7.32
C THR A 205 -7.22 -0.09 -7.32
N ALA A 206 -8.10 -0.37 -8.30
CA ALA A 206 -9.44 0.20 -8.38
C ALA A 206 -10.30 -0.20 -7.18
N TRP A 207 -10.25 -1.46 -6.77
CA TRP A 207 -10.94 -1.93 -5.56
C TRP A 207 -10.45 -1.20 -4.32
N GLY A 208 -9.13 -1.08 -4.13
CA GLY A 208 -8.54 -0.30 -3.03
C GLY A 208 -8.95 1.17 -3.04
N TYR A 209 -9.04 1.79 -4.23
CA TYR A 209 -9.51 3.16 -4.40
C TYR A 209 -10.98 3.34 -3.98
N VAL A 210 -11.86 2.43 -4.42
CA VAL A 210 -13.28 2.45 -4.02
C VAL A 210 -13.42 2.38 -2.50
N LEU A 211 -12.68 1.49 -1.84
CA LEU A 211 -12.70 1.38 -0.38
C LEU A 211 -12.19 2.65 0.31
N ALA A 212 -11.15 3.31 -0.22
CA ALA A 212 -10.65 4.58 0.30
C ALA A 212 -11.69 5.71 0.18
N VAL A 213 -12.45 5.74 -0.93
CA VAL A 213 -13.53 6.71 -1.12
C VAL A 213 -14.71 6.43 -0.17
N CYS A 214 -15.08 5.16 0.01
CA CYS A 214 -16.15 4.77 0.93
C CYS A 214 -15.83 5.14 2.37
N GLU A 215 -14.62 4.87 2.84
CA GLU A 215 -14.18 5.19 4.20
C GLU A 215 -14.35 6.69 4.49
N ARG A 216 -13.86 7.55 3.61
CA ARG A 216 -13.96 8.99 3.80
C ARG A 216 -15.40 9.50 3.83
N ARG A 217 -16.28 8.93 3.00
CA ARG A 217 -17.70 9.29 3.03
C ARG A 217 -18.35 8.94 4.38
N HIS A 218 -17.96 7.82 4.99
CA HIS A 218 -18.43 7.44 6.31
C HIS A 218 -17.89 8.36 7.41
N GLU A 219 -16.62 8.79 7.29
CA GLU A 219 -16.03 9.77 8.22
C GLU A 219 -16.73 11.14 8.13
N GLU A 220 -16.96 11.63 6.92
CA GLU A 220 -17.67 12.88 6.65
C GLU A 220 -19.13 12.81 7.17
N ALA A 221 -19.83 11.72 6.95
CA ALA A 221 -21.20 11.52 7.45
C ALA A 221 -21.27 11.45 8.99
N ALA A 222 -20.26 10.84 9.64
CA ALA A 222 -20.17 10.76 11.09
C ALA A 222 -19.77 12.09 11.76
N SER A 223 -19.21 13.04 11.01
CA SER A 223 -18.78 14.36 11.49
C SER A 223 -19.86 15.45 11.39
N VAL A 224 -21.01 15.17 10.76
CA VAL A 224 -22.15 16.10 10.69
C VAL A 224 -22.85 16.09 12.05
N PRO A 225 -22.98 17.25 12.79
CA PRO A 225 -23.70 17.31 14.06
C PRO A 225 -25.21 17.02 13.83
N GLU A 226 -25.79 16.21 14.73
CA GLU A 226 -27.26 15.88 14.72
C GLU A 226 -28.16 17.08 15.12
N ASP A 227 -27.65 18.32 15.18
CA ASP A 227 -28.31 19.46 15.84
C ASP A 227 -29.24 20.30 14.95
N GLU A 228 -29.50 19.96 13.68
CA GLU A 228 -30.42 20.78 12.86
C GLU A 228 -31.92 20.40 12.93
N ASP A 229 -32.27 19.26 13.53
CA ASP A 229 -33.69 18.84 13.56
C ASP A 229 -34.44 19.18 14.88
N ALA A 230 -33.75 19.74 15.90
CA ALA A 230 -34.39 20.03 17.20
C ALA A 230 -35.08 21.41 17.26
N ASP A 231 -34.78 22.35 16.35
CA ASP A 231 -35.34 23.72 16.40
C ASP A 231 -36.63 23.93 15.57
N SER A 232 -37.04 22.92 14.81
CA SER A 232 -38.30 22.97 14.03
C SER A 232 -39.56 22.61 14.83
N ALA A 233 -39.40 22.06 16.05
CA ALA A 233 -40.54 21.56 16.85
C ALA A 233 -41.01 22.49 18.00
N ALA A 234 -40.41 23.67 18.20
CA ALA A 234 -40.67 24.54 19.36
C ALA A 234 -41.32 25.89 19.01
N HIS A 235 -42.35 25.91 18.17
CA HIS A 235 -43.26 27.04 18.12
C HIS A 235 -44.73 26.54 18.18
N PRO A 236 -45.35 26.45 19.38
CA PRO A 236 -46.82 26.42 19.46
C PRO A 236 -47.32 27.85 19.21
N ALA A 237 -48.13 27.99 18.18
CA ALA A 237 -48.93 29.19 17.97
C ALA A 237 -49.81 29.50 19.18
N SER A 238 -49.56 30.63 19.89
CA SER A 238 -50.50 31.21 20.78
C SER A 238 -51.31 32.28 20.07
N SER A 239 -52.51 31.87 19.70
CA SER A 239 -53.60 32.78 19.37
C SER A 239 -54.21 33.36 20.64
N VAL A 240 -54.32 34.65 20.77
CA VAL A 240 -55.58 35.40 21.05
C VAL A 240 -55.38 36.85 20.62
#